data_79bdb89518d43bffec227abb37092fad
#
_entry.id   79bdb89518d43bffec227abb37092fad
#
_cell.length_a   1.000
_cell.length_b   1.000
_cell.length_c   1.000
_cell.angle_alpha   90.00
_cell.angle_beta   90.00
_cell.angle_gamma   90.00
#
_symmetry.space_group_name_H-M   'P 1'
#
loop_
_entity.id
_entity.type
_entity.pdbx_description
1 polymer ?
#
loop_
_entity_poly.entity_id
_entity_poly.type
_entity_poly.pdbx_seq_one_letter_code
_entity_poly.pdbx_strand_id
1 'polypeptide(L)'
;MAYGRGYDRMSNPPPDLPSMLYAERIIYIGMPLVPQVTELLIAQLMYFNFDEPDKEVTLYINCLGAQSQKQQIAFETEALAVLDTMNFIGPTIKTINLHQCLGNATLLLAGGEKGKRLSFPNGVIGTAPPRLNRGFGTAVEMQIRGKEMDYIAEQQVQLLAGFTGQPLETVREDYKRDKTYSPEAAKEYGLIDDILSPRQVTLTPAFRKMVFEMFQEDPKRDEYIAAAEAKRAAEEAAAEPEMAETA
;
A
#
# COMPACT_ATOMS: atom_id res chain seq x y z
N MET A 1 13.00 21.33 -1.44
CA MET A 1 13.59 22.20 -0.39
C MET A 1 14.48 21.35 0.49
N ALA A 2 15.77 21.71 0.64
CA ALA A 2 16.70 20.94 1.45
C ALA A 2 16.37 21.13 2.93
N TYR A 3 15.97 20.08 3.61
CA TYR A 3 15.86 20.04 5.06
C TYR A 3 17.27 20.01 5.69
N GLY A 4 17.93 21.16 5.65
CA GLY A 4 19.26 21.38 6.21
C GLY A 4 19.29 22.50 7.24
N ARG A 5 18.25 22.68 8.04
CA ARG A 5 18.28 23.59 9.19
C ARG A 5 18.32 22.76 10.46
N GLY A 6 19.37 22.97 11.26
CA GLY A 6 19.54 22.35 12.56
C GLY A 6 18.26 22.51 13.38
N TYR A 7 17.61 21.39 13.66
CA TYR A 7 16.46 21.35 14.55
C TYR A 7 16.96 21.60 15.97
N ASP A 8 16.58 22.72 16.53
CA ASP A 8 16.69 22.93 17.97
C ASP A 8 15.67 22.01 18.65
N ARG A 9 16.16 20.90 19.18
CA ARG A 9 15.33 19.83 19.78
C ARG A 9 14.45 20.29 20.93
N MET A 10 14.73 21.43 21.51
CA MET A 10 13.95 21.96 22.65
C MET A 10 12.83 22.91 22.24
N SER A 11 13.01 23.66 21.14
CA SER A 11 12.04 24.67 20.71
C SER A 11 11.15 24.23 19.55
N ASN A 12 11.60 23.24 18.74
CA ASN A 12 10.86 22.77 17.58
C ASN A 12 11.16 21.27 17.35
N PRO A 13 10.37 20.36 17.96
CA PRO A 13 10.55 18.95 17.75
C PRO A 13 10.40 18.62 16.25
N PRO A 14 11.13 17.61 15.73
CA PRO A 14 10.96 17.19 14.35
C PRO A 14 9.51 16.77 14.12
N PRO A 15 8.91 17.06 12.93
CA PRO A 15 7.58 16.62 12.61
C PRO A 15 7.51 15.09 12.67
N ASP A 16 6.38 14.57 13.08
CA ASP A 16 6.11 13.14 13.08
C ASP A 16 6.12 12.58 11.64
N LEU A 17 6.40 11.29 11.50
CA LEU A 17 6.55 10.64 10.21
C LEU A 17 5.30 10.80 9.29
N PRO A 18 4.06 10.65 9.78
CA PRO A 18 2.88 10.91 8.96
C PRO A 18 2.83 12.34 8.40
N SER A 19 3.16 13.34 9.20
CA SER A 19 3.19 14.74 8.74
C SER A 19 4.28 14.98 7.69
N MET A 20 5.42 14.28 7.79
CA MET A 20 6.47 14.35 6.78
C MET A 20 6.04 13.73 5.45
N LEU A 21 5.41 12.57 5.49
CA LEU A 21 4.85 11.93 4.29
C LEU A 21 3.77 12.80 3.65
N TYR A 22 2.91 13.37 4.47
CA TYR A 22 1.86 14.27 4.00
C TYR A 22 2.41 15.53 3.33
N ALA A 23 3.48 16.13 3.88
CA ALA A 23 4.16 17.27 3.26
C ALA A 23 4.76 16.95 1.88
N GLU A 24 5.13 15.69 1.64
CA GLU A 24 5.59 15.19 0.34
C GLU A 24 4.44 14.69 -0.56
N ARG A 25 3.18 14.97 -0.18
CA ARG A 25 1.96 14.55 -0.89
C ARG A 25 1.83 13.04 -1.04
N ILE A 26 2.28 12.32 -0.02
CA ILE A 26 2.22 10.87 0.07
C ILE A 26 1.10 10.49 1.03
N ILE A 27 0.15 9.69 0.55
CA ILE A 27 -0.89 9.08 1.35
C ILE A 27 -0.60 7.57 1.46
N TYR A 28 -0.65 7.04 2.67
CA TYR A 28 -0.46 5.62 2.93
C TYR A 28 -1.74 4.97 3.44
N ILE A 29 -2.26 4.02 2.67
CA ILE A 29 -3.42 3.19 3.03
C ILE A 29 -2.90 1.84 3.53
N GLY A 30 -2.78 1.69 4.84
CA GLY A 30 -2.32 0.46 5.51
C GLY A 30 -3.40 -0.23 6.34
N MET A 31 -4.62 0.30 6.31
CA MET A 31 -5.76 -0.22 7.08
C MET A 31 -6.92 -0.55 6.15
N PRO A 32 -7.84 -1.42 6.58
CA PRO A 32 -9.07 -1.65 5.84
C PRO A 32 -9.86 -0.37 5.62
N LEU A 33 -10.60 -0.30 4.51
CA LEU A 33 -11.40 0.87 4.13
C LEU A 33 -12.69 0.94 4.97
N VAL A 34 -12.53 1.37 6.22
CA VAL A 34 -13.65 1.67 7.13
C VAL A 34 -14.00 3.16 7.03
N PRO A 35 -15.22 3.58 7.40
CA PRO A 35 -15.67 4.98 7.23
C PRO A 35 -14.69 6.02 7.77
N GLN A 36 -14.08 5.78 8.92
CA GLN A 36 -13.11 6.72 9.53
C GLN A 36 -11.85 6.89 8.68
N VAL A 37 -11.38 5.81 8.04
CA VAL A 37 -10.21 5.86 7.14
C VAL A 37 -10.59 6.55 5.83
N THR A 38 -11.77 6.24 5.29
CA THR A 38 -12.28 6.82 4.06
C THR A 38 -12.48 8.32 4.18
N GLU A 39 -13.09 8.79 5.27
CA GLU A 39 -13.28 10.22 5.54
C GLU A 39 -11.94 10.97 5.60
N LEU A 40 -10.94 10.38 6.26
CA LEU A 40 -9.59 10.96 6.34
C LEU A 40 -8.93 11.02 4.97
N LEU A 41 -9.03 9.95 4.17
CA LEU A 41 -8.48 9.90 2.81
C LEU A 41 -9.11 10.96 1.91
N ILE A 42 -10.43 11.08 1.94
CA ILE A 42 -11.16 12.09 1.17
C ILE A 42 -10.73 13.48 1.59
N ALA A 43 -10.64 13.77 2.89
CA ALA A 43 -10.20 15.06 3.41
C ALA A 43 -8.78 15.40 2.94
N GLN A 44 -7.84 14.43 2.96
CA GLN A 44 -6.47 14.61 2.48
C GLN A 44 -6.42 14.88 0.96
N LEU A 45 -7.18 14.14 0.16
CA LEU A 45 -7.26 14.33 -1.29
C LEU A 45 -7.85 15.72 -1.64
N MET A 46 -8.91 16.12 -0.95
CA MET A 46 -9.51 17.44 -1.14
C MET A 46 -8.57 18.57 -0.75
N TYR A 47 -7.81 18.40 0.34
CA TYR A 47 -6.78 19.37 0.73
C TYR A 47 -5.70 19.52 -0.35
N PHE A 48 -5.19 18.44 -0.90
CA PHE A 48 -4.20 18.49 -1.96
C PHE A 48 -4.73 19.14 -3.25
N ASN A 49 -6.00 18.96 -3.54
CA ASN A 49 -6.65 19.67 -4.65
C ASN A 49 -6.71 21.18 -4.43
N PHE A 50 -6.89 21.60 -3.17
CA PHE A 50 -6.96 23.03 -2.83
C PHE A 50 -5.58 23.68 -2.72
N ASP A 51 -4.59 22.96 -2.17
CA ASP A 51 -3.24 23.48 -1.92
C ASP A 51 -2.48 23.71 -3.23
N GLU A 52 -2.19 22.64 -3.99
CA GLU A 52 -1.45 22.69 -5.25
C GLU A 52 -2.06 21.68 -6.26
N PRO A 53 -3.06 22.10 -7.06
CA PRO A 53 -3.78 21.18 -7.93
C PRO A 53 -2.95 20.58 -9.07
N ASP A 54 -1.82 21.18 -9.42
CA ASP A 54 -0.95 20.73 -10.52
C ASP A 54 0.09 19.69 -10.07
N LYS A 55 0.26 19.48 -8.77
CA LYS A 55 1.25 18.54 -8.25
C LYS A 55 0.67 17.14 -8.06
N GLU A 56 1.45 16.14 -8.44
CA GLU A 56 1.12 14.73 -8.28
C GLU A 56 0.94 14.33 -6.82
N VAL A 57 -0.03 13.47 -6.56
CA VAL A 57 -0.25 12.80 -5.27
C VAL A 57 0.12 11.34 -5.43
N THR A 58 0.90 10.80 -4.49
CA THR A 58 1.26 9.39 -4.48
C THR A 58 0.47 8.64 -3.42
N LEU A 59 -0.26 7.62 -3.85
CA LEU A 59 -1.07 6.75 -3.00
C LEU A 59 -0.40 5.39 -2.86
N TYR A 60 0.16 5.11 -1.68
CA TYR A 60 0.68 3.79 -1.35
C TYR A 60 -0.41 2.92 -0.74
N ILE A 61 -0.62 1.74 -1.30
CA ILE A 61 -1.71 0.84 -0.93
C ILE A 61 -1.13 -0.47 -0.37
N ASN A 62 -1.53 -0.80 0.85
CA ASN A 62 -1.31 -2.10 1.48
C ASN A 62 -2.57 -2.47 2.27
N CYS A 63 -3.63 -2.83 1.55
CA CYS A 63 -4.98 -2.90 2.09
C CYS A 63 -5.74 -4.11 1.57
N LEU A 64 -6.53 -4.72 2.45
CA LEU A 64 -7.44 -5.82 2.13
C LEU A 64 -8.84 -5.33 1.64
N GLY A 65 -8.99 -4.03 1.41
CA GLY A 65 -10.27 -3.43 1.05
C GLY A 65 -11.25 -3.36 2.23
N ALA A 66 -12.52 -3.57 1.96
CA ALA A 66 -13.58 -3.61 2.99
C ALA A 66 -13.68 -4.97 3.71
N GLN A 67 -12.79 -5.91 3.40
CA GLN A 67 -12.85 -7.28 3.91
C GLN A 67 -11.60 -7.61 4.72
N SER A 68 -11.74 -8.40 5.77
CA SER A 68 -10.66 -9.02 6.51
C SER A 68 -10.99 -10.49 6.77
N GLN A 69 -10.05 -11.40 6.48
CA GLN A 69 -10.22 -12.85 6.67
C GLN A 69 -11.53 -13.39 6.07
N LYS A 70 -11.92 -12.92 4.89
CA LYS A 70 -13.18 -13.24 4.20
C LYS A 70 -14.46 -12.76 4.92
N GLN A 71 -14.31 -11.88 5.89
CA GLN A 71 -15.41 -11.20 6.55
C GLN A 71 -15.45 -9.74 6.12
N GLN A 72 -16.64 -9.25 5.81
CA GLN A 72 -16.83 -7.83 5.56
C GLN A 72 -16.70 -7.06 6.89
N ILE A 73 -15.87 -6.05 6.91
CA ILE A 73 -15.68 -5.16 8.08
C ILE A 73 -16.14 -3.73 7.80
N ALA A 74 -16.33 -3.39 6.53
CA ALA A 74 -16.80 -2.09 6.09
C ALA A 74 -17.75 -2.22 4.89
N PHE A 75 -18.35 -1.11 4.48
CA PHE A 75 -19.20 -1.07 3.30
C PHE A 75 -18.34 -1.05 2.03
N GLU A 76 -18.82 -1.74 1.00
CA GLU A 76 -18.14 -1.76 -0.31
C GLU A 76 -18.18 -0.38 -0.99
N THR A 77 -19.12 0.48 -0.60
CA THR A 77 -19.28 1.86 -1.10
C THR A 77 -18.16 2.79 -0.66
N GLU A 78 -17.42 2.46 0.40
CA GLU A 78 -16.31 3.27 0.91
C GLU A 78 -15.22 3.47 -0.15
N ALA A 79 -14.83 2.41 -0.84
CA ALA A 79 -13.85 2.50 -1.92
C ALA A 79 -14.35 3.34 -3.10
N LEU A 80 -15.65 3.27 -3.41
CA LEU A 80 -16.24 4.06 -4.49
C LEU A 80 -16.20 5.56 -4.16
N ALA A 81 -16.44 5.94 -2.89
CA ALA A 81 -16.36 7.34 -2.46
C ALA A 81 -14.95 7.91 -2.61
N VAL A 82 -13.91 7.10 -2.26
CA VAL A 82 -12.51 7.51 -2.48
C VAL A 82 -12.21 7.59 -3.98
N LEU A 83 -12.64 6.62 -4.77
CA LEU A 83 -12.42 6.57 -6.22
C LEU A 83 -13.06 7.77 -6.92
N ASP A 84 -14.30 8.11 -6.57
CA ASP A 84 -15.00 9.27 -7.12
C ASP A 84 -14.26 10.58 -6.77
N THR A 85 -13.73 10.67 -5.54
CA THR A 85 -12.90 11.80 -5.14
C THR A 85 -11.59 11.85 -5.95
N MET A 86 -10.92 10.71 -6.16
CA MET A 86 -9.73 10.62 -7.00
C MET A 86 -9.99 11.12 -8.42
N ASN A 87 -11.15 10.79 -8.99
CA ASN A 87 -11.55 11.22 -10.33
C ASN A 87 -12.00 12.69 -10.40
N PHE A 88 -12.45 13.25 -9.28
CA PHE A 88 -12.95 14.63 -9.21
C PHE A 88 -11.83 15.65 -9.05
N ILE A 89 -10.74 15.33 -8.33
CA ILE A 89 -9.67 16.27 -8.04
C ILE A 89 -8.77 16.51 -9.26
N GLY A 90 -8.14 17.70 -9.32
CA GLY A 90 -7.21 18.08 -10.39
C GLY A 90 -5.85 17.36 -10.36
N PRO A 91 -5.25 17.13 -9.19
CA PRO A 91 -3.95 16.48 -9.10
C PRO A 91 -3.94 15.08 -9.73
N THR A 92 -2.88 14.77 -10.47
CA THR A 92 -2.65 13.42 -10.98
C THR A 92 -2.35 12.46 -9.82
N ILE A 93 -3.02 11.31 -9.79
CA ILE A 93 -2.85 10.33 -8.74
C ILE A 93 -2.03 9.15 -9.25
N LYS A 94 -0.86 8.97 -8.63
CA LYS A 94 -0.02 7.80 -8.79
C LYS A 94 -0.35 6.78 -7.73
N THR A 95 -0.62 5.54 -8.13
CA THR A 95 -0.96 4.45 -7.20
C THR A 95 0.15 3.41 -7.18
N ILE A 96 0.51 2.95 -5.97
CA ILE A 96 1.59 1.99 -5.78
C ILE A 96 1.12 0.91 -4.81
N ASN A 97 1.02 -0.33 -5.27
CA ASN A 97 0.81 -1.47 -4.40
C ASN A 97 2.11 -1.86 -3.71
N LEU A 98 2.14 -1.82 -2.38
CA LEU A 98 3.31 -2.23 -1.60
C LEU A 98 3.40 -3.74 -1.44
N HIS A 99 2.33 -4.37 -0.97
CA HIS A 99 2.30 -5.82 -0.78
C HIS A 99 0.91 -6.40 -1.06
N GLN A 100 -0.11 -6.00 -0.34
CA GLN A 100 -1.46 -6.52 -0.51
C GLN A 100 -2.43 -5.44 -0.99
N CYS A 101 -3.12 -5.74 -2.08
CA CYS A 101 -4.18 -4.91 -2.61
C CYS A 101 -5.31 -5.83 -3.05
N LEU A 102 -6.30 -6.03 -2.19
CA LEU A 102 -7.36 -7.04 -2.39
C LEU A 102 -8.76 -6.41 -2.38
N GLY A 103 -9.68 -7.08 -3.05
CA GLY A 103 -11.09 -6.69 -3.10
C GLY A 103 -11.27 -5.29 -3.72
N ASN A 104 -12.04 -4.44 -3.05
CA ASN A 104 -12.32 -3.08 -3.53
C ASN A 104 -11.11 -2.11 -3.42
N ALA A 105 -10.05 -2.43 -2.68
CA ALA A 105 -8.81 -1.66 -2.73
C ALA A 105 -8.15 -1.74 -4.12
N THR A 106 -8.36 -2.84 -4.86
CA THR A 106 -7.88 -3.00 -6.24
C THR A 106 -8.53 -2.00 -7.19
N LEU A 107 -9.75 -1.53 -6.91
CA LEU A 107 -10.37 -0.44 -7.66
C LEU A 107 -9.57 0.87 -7.52
N LEU A 108 -9.10 1.17 -6.30
CA LEU A 108 -8.29 2.37 -6.07
C LEU A 108 -6.93 2.27 -6.76
N LEU A 109 -6.32 1.07 -6.78
CA LEU A 109 -5.06 0.84 -7.49
C LEU A 109 -5.25 1.03 -9.00
N ALA A 110 -6.28 0.39 -9.57
CA ALA A 110 -6.58 0.46 -10.99
C ALA A 110 -7.11 1.83 -11.44
N GLY A 111 -7.74 2.58 -10.51
CA GLY A 111 -8.26 3.93 -10.73
C GLY A 111 -7.21 5.04 -10.73
N GLY A 112 -5.93 4.72 -10.50
CA GLY A 112 -4.83 5.67 -10.69
C GLY A 112 -4.64 6.08 -12.13
N GLU A 113 -3.86 7.15 -12.35
CA GLU A 113 -3.54 7.64 -13.69
C GLU A 113 -2.86 6.57 -14.52
N LYS A 114 -3.30 6.40 -15.77
CA LYS A 114 -2.68 5.45 -16.72
C LYS A 114 -1.18 5.77 -16.93
N GLY A 115 -0.34 4.74 -16.84
CA GLY A 115 1.12 4.86 -16.86
C GLY A 115 1.74 5.08 -15.48
N LYS A 116 0.93 5.31 -14.44
CA LYS A 116 1.40 5.58 -13.07
C LYS A 116 0.85 4.60 -12.02
N ARG A 117 0.27 3.49 -12.46
CA ARG A 117 -0.23 2.41 -11.58
C ARG A 117 0.86 1.35 -11.44
N LEU A 118 1.43 1.24 -10.27
CA LEU A 118 2.65 0.46 -10.03
C LEU A 118 2.44 -0.60 -8.94
N SER A 119 3.26 -1.65 -8.97
CA SER A 119 3.34 -2.63 -7.89
C SER A 119 4.78 -2.99 -7.58
N PHE A 120 5.06 -3.32 -6.32
CA PHE A 120 6.31 -3.98 -5.97
C PHE A 120 6.36 -5.42 -6.50
N PRO A 121 7.56 -5.99 -6.74
CA PRO A 121 7.71 -7.32 -7.35
C PRO A 121 7.07 -8.46 -6.56
N ASN A 122 7.00 -8.33 -5.25
CA ASN A 122 6.40 -9.33 -4.36
C ASN A 122 4.97 -8.92 -3.93
N GLY A 123 4.34 -7.99 -4.66
CA GLY A 123 2.98 -7.55 -4.40
C GLY A 123 1.96 -8.63 -4.76
N VAL A 124 0.83 -8.60 -4.09
CA VAL A 124 -0.33 -9.45 -4.36
C VAL A 124 -1.50 -8.53 -4.66
N ILE A 125 -2.12 -8.74 -5.81
CA ILE A 125 -3.27 -7.95 -6.27
C ILE A 125 -4.43 -8.92 -6.46
N GLY A 126 -5.61 -8.58 -5.95
CA GLY A 126 -6.72 -9.50 -6.07
C GLY A 126 -8.07 -8.80 -6.15
N THR A 127 -8.93 -9.35 -6.99
CA THR A 127 -10.33 -8.96 -7.08
C THR A 127 -11.19 -9.92 -6.28
N ALA A 128 -12.19 -9.39 -5.60
CA ALA A 128 -13.15 -10.18 -4.85
C ALA A 128 -14.55 -9.56 -4.98
N PRO A 129 -15.58 -10.37 -5.19
CA PRO A 129 -16.94 -9.85 -5.23
C PRO A 129 -17.36 -9.28 -3.88
N PRO A 130 -18.31 -8.32 -3.86
CA PRO A 130 -18.84 -7.77 -2.64
C PRO A 130 -19.51 -8.88 -1.81
N ARG A 131 -19.37 -8.79 -0.48
CA ARG A 131 -19.87 -9.81 0.44
C ARG A 131 -20.71 -9.21 1.54
N LEU A 132 -21.74 -9.93 1.94
CA LEU A 132 -22.53 -9.65 3.13
C LEU A 132 -22.16 -10.66 4.24
N ASN A 133 -21.76 -10.16 5.40
CA ASN A 133 -21.35 -11.03 6.50
C ASN A 133 -22.50 -11.83 7.10
N ARG A 134 -23.54 -11.16 7.51
CA ARG A 134 -24.73 -11.77 8.12
C ARG A 134 -25.95 -10.95 7.75
N GLY A 135 -26.85 -11.57 7.03
CA GLY A 135 -28.17 -11.01 6.77
C GLY A 135 -29.15 -11.46 7.85
N PHE A 136 -29.65 -10.52 8.63
CA PHE A 136 -30.81 -10.73 9.48
C PHE A 136 -31.93 -9.85 8.95
N GLY A 137 -33.12 -10.39 8.90
CA GLY A 137 -34.29 -9.66 8.46
C GLY A 137 -35.36 -10.55 7.87
N THR A 138 -36.44 -9.96 7.41
CA THR A 138 -37.48 -10.64 6.68
C THR A 138 -36.99 -11.06 5.29
N ALA A 139 -37.67 -12.02 4.65
CA ALA A 139 -37.34 -12.48 3.31
C ALA A 139 -37.29 -11.34 2.28
N VAL A 140 -38.18 -10.36 2.44
CA VAL A 140 -38.23 -9.15 1.58
C VAL A 140 -36.97 -8.28 1.76
N GLU A 141 -36.54 -8.03 3.00
CA GLU A 141 -35.33 -7.26 3.28
C GLU A 141 -34.09 -7.95 2.73
N MET A 142 -34.00 -9.28 2.87
CA MET A 142 -32.90 -10.05 2.30
C MET A 142 -32.86 -9.98 0.78
N GLN A 143 -34.03 -10.01 0.14
CA GLN A 143 -34.13 -9.85 -1.32
C GLN A 143 -33.67 -8.45 -1.78
N ILE A 144 -34.03 -7.40 -1.03
CA ILE A 144 -33.60 -6.03 -1.32
C ILE A 144 -32.07 -5.94 -1.21
N ARG A 145 -31.50 -6.44 -0.12
CA ARG A 145 -30.02 -6.46 0.06
C ARG A 145 -29.29 -7.26 -1.01
N GLY A 146 -29.86 -8.39 -1.45
CA GLY A 146 -29.31 -9.15 -2.57
C GLY A 146 -29.22 -8.32 -3.85
N LYS A 147 -30.29 -7.63 -4.21
CA LYS A 147 -30.31 -6.73 -5.38
C LYS A 147 -29.32 -5.55 -5.25
N GLU A 148 -29.14 -5.03 -4.05
CA GLU A 148 -28.16 -3.99 -3.77
C GLU A 148 -26.74 -4.49 -3.99
N MET A 149 -26.42 -5.70 -3.51
CA MET A 149 -25.11 -6.32 -3.75
C MET A 149 -24.86 -6.61 -5.23
N ASP A 150 -25.85 -7.12 -5.95
CA ASP A 150 -25.76 -7.35 -7.39
C ASP A 150 -25.48 -6.03 -8.14
N TYR A 151 -26.13 -4.94 -7.74
CA TYR A 151 -25.92 -3.62 -8.33
C TYR A 151 -24.50 -3.09 -8.07
N ILE A 152 -24.02 -3.22 -6.83
CA ILE A 152 -22.65 -2.82 -6.47
C ILE A 152 -21.61 -3.65 -7.23
N ALA A 153 -21.83 -4.98 -7.33
CA ALA A 153 -20.95 -5.87 -8.08
C ALA A 153 -20.86 -5.45 -9.55
N GLU A 154 -21.99 -5.16 -10.18
CA GLU A 154 -22.02 -4.73 -11.57
C GLU A 154 -21.33 -3.38 -11.79
N GLN A 155 -21.49 -2.41 -10.87
CA GLN A 155 -20.74 -1.16 -10.91
C GLN A 155 -19.22 -1.37 -10.84
N GLN A 156 -18.76 -2.22 -9.92
CA GLN A 156 -17.35 -2.53 -9.75
C GLN A 156 -16.78 -3.23 -11.00
N VAL A 157 -17.54 -4.15 -11.61
CA VAL A 157 -17.17 -4.80 -12.89
C VAL A 157 -17.02 -3.78 -14.02
N GLN A 158 -17.95 -2.84 -14.15
CA GLN A 158 -17.89 -1.79 -15.18
C GLN A 158 -16.67 -0.89 -14.99
N LEU A 159 -16.38 -0.48 -13.76
CA LEU A 159 -15.21 0.32 -13.43
C LEU A 159 -13.90 -0.44 -13.75
N LEU A 160 -13.79 -1.70 -13.32
CA LEU A 160 -12.62 -2.53 -13.64
C LEU A 160 -12.43 -2.74 -15.13
N ALA A 161 -13.50 -2.98 -15.88
CA ALA A 161 -13.43 -3.10 -17.35
C ALA A 161 -12.92 -1.81 -17.99
N GLY A 162 -13.37 -0.65 -17.50
CA GLY A 162 -12.90 0.66 -17.96
C GLY A 162 -11.41 0.90 -17.67
N PHE A 163 -10.94 0.52 -16.47
CA PHE A 163 -9.55 0.71 -16.06
C PHE A 163 -8.58 -0.26 -16.72
N THR A 164 -8.97 -1.51 -16.87
CA THR A 164 -8.13 -2.57 -17.45
C THR A 164 -8.16 -2.60 -18.97
N GLY A 165 -9.25 -2.15 -19.58
CA GLY A 165 -9.50 -2.28 -21.01
C GLY A 165 -9.91 -3.71 -21.43
N GLN A 166 -10.21 -4.58 -20.50
CA GLN A 166 -10.70 -5.94 -20.76
C GLN A 166 -12.18 -5.92 -21.18
N PRO A 167 -12.63 -6.88 -21.99
CA PRO A 167 -14.04 -7.03 -22.30
C PRO A 167 -14.89 -7.21 -21.02
N LEU A 168 -16.01 -6.52 -20.95
CA LEU A 168 -16.92 -6.54 -19.79
C LEU A 168 -17.30 -7.96 -19.35
N GLU A 169 -17.56 -8.85 -20.31
CA GLU A 169 -17.93 -10.23 -20.02
C GLU A 169 -16.78 -11.02 -19.37
N THR A 170 -15.55 -10.79 -19.80
CA THR A 170 -14.36 -11.41 -19.20
C THR A 170 -14.19 -10.97 -17.75
N VAL A 171 -14.30 -9.65 -17.49
CA VAL A 171 -14.20 -9.11 -16.13
C VAL A 171 -15.34 -9.64 -15.27
N ARG A 172 -16.57 -9.73 -15.81
CA ARG A 172 -17.74 -10.25 -15.09
C ARG A 172 -17.56 -11.72 -14.69
N GLU A 173 -17.01 -12.56 -15.58
CA GLU A 173 -16.72 -13.97 -15.26
C GLU A 173 -15.61 -14.07 -14.19
N ASP A 174 -14.55 -13.31 -14.33
CA ASP A 174 -13.45 -13.29 -13.37
C ASP A 174 -13.87 -12.77 -11.99
N TYR A 175 -14.83 -11.83 -11.96
CA TYR A 175 -15.30 -11.21 -10.73
C TYR A 175 -16.31 -12.08 -9.93
N LYS A 176 -16.75 -13.19 -10.46
CA LYS A 176 -17.64 -14.13 -9.74
C LYS A 176 -16.98 -14.81 -8.56
N ARG A 177 -15.66 -14.85 -8.52
CA ARG A 177 -14.86 -15.51 -7.46
C ARG A 177 -13.65 -14.65 -7.10
N ASP A 178 -13.13 -14.91 -5.91
CA ASP A 178 -11.84 -14.32 -5.54
C ASP A 178 -10.76 -14.74 -6.54
N LYS A 179 -10.12 -13.79 -7.15
CA LYS A 179 -9.03 -14.02 -8.10
C LYS A 179 -7.82 -13.19 -7.68
N THR A 180 -6.69 -13.86 -7.54
CA THR A 180 -5.43 -13.25 -7.13
C THR A 180 -4.47 -13.27 -8.30
N TYR A 181 -3.76 -12.16 -8.49
CA TYR A 181 -2.80 -11.96 -9.55
C TYR A 181 -1.41 -11.72 -8.98
N SER A 182 -0.38 -12.32 -9.59
CA SER A 182 0.98 -11.83 -9.43
C SER A 182 1.12 -10.46 -10.10
N PRO A 183 2.16 -9.66 -9.79
CA PRO A 183 2.35 -8.37 -10.45
C PRO A 183 2.45 -8.47 -11.97
N GLU A 184 3.07 -9.54 -12.50
CA GLU A 184 3.17 -9.80 -13.93
C GLU A 184 1.79 -10.06 -14.55
N ALA A 185 1.00 -10.93 -13.94
CA ALA A 185 -0.35 -11.23 -14.40
C ALA A 185 -1.27 -10.01 -14.25
N ALA A 186 -1.10 -9.19 -13.23
CA ALA A 186 -1.85 -7.96 -13.05
C ALA A 186 -1.51 -6.90 -14.12
N LYS A 187 -0.25 -6.85 -14.55
CA LYS A 187 0.20 -6.00 -15.66
C LYS A 187 -0.39 -6.47 -16.99
N GLU A 188 -0.36 -7.77 -17.26
CA GLU A 188 -0.98 -8.34 -18.46
C GLU A 188 -2.49 -8.16 -18.49
N TYR A 189 -3.13 -8.25 -17.34
CA TYR A 189 -4.57 -8.01 -17.20
C TYR A 189 -4.95 -6.52 -17.35
N GLY A 190 -4.02 -5.60 -17.09
CA GLY A 190 -4.22 -4.15 -17.18
C GLY A 190 -4.61 -3.48 -15.85
N LEU A 191 -4.48 -4.18 -14.72
CA LEU A 191 -4.71 -3.60 -13.39
C LEU A 191 -3.62 -2.62 -12.98
N ILE A 192 -2.40 -2.86 -13.43
CA ILE A 192 -1.22 -1.99 -13.22
C ILE A 192 -0.50 -1.76 -14.54
N ASP A 193 0.33 -0.73 -14.59
CA ASP A 193 1.08 -0.35 -15.78
C ASP A 193 2.52 -0.87 -15.74
N ASP A 194 3.16 -0.90 -14.55
CA ASP A 194 4.53 -1.38 -14.43
C ASP A 194 4.85 -1.96 -13.04
N ILE A 195 5.98 -2.69 -12.98
CA ILE A 195 6.48 -3.30 -11.77
C ILE A 195 7.74 -2.55 -11.36
N LEU A 196 7.78 -2.08 -10.10
CA LEU A 196 8.94 -1.40 -9.55
C LEU A 196 10.07 -2.40 -9.38
N SER A 197 11.01 -2.39 -10.31
CA SER A 197 12.25 -3.15 -10.15
C SER A 197 13.00 -2.69 -8.91
N PRO A 198 13.66 -3.60 -8.17
CA PRO A 198 14.55 -3.22 -7.09
C PRO A 198 15.55 -2.21 -7.63
N ARG A 199 15.43 -0.96 -7.19
CA ARG A 199 16.41 0.04 -7.54
C ARG A 199 17.74 -0.49 -7.01
N GLN A 200 18.70 -0.74 -7.88
CA GLN A 200 20.08 -0.79 -7.44
C GLN A 200 20.31 0.59 -6.81
N VAL A 201 20.26 0.62 -5.48
CA VAL A 201 20.55 1.85 -4.73
C VAL A 201 22.02 2.12 -4.95
N THR A 202 22.33 2.75 -6.07
CA THR A 202 23.61 3.38 -6.26
C THR A 202 23.57 4.56 -5.29
N LEU A 203 23.99 4.30 -4.05
CA LEU A 203 24.21 5.36 -3.07
C LEU A 203 25.05 6.39 -3.76
N THR A 204 24.52 7.60 -3.94
CA THR A 204 25.32 8.68 -4.51
C THR A 204 26.61 8.78 -3.70
N PRO A 205 27.77 9.06 -4.33
CA PRO A 205 29.03 9.17 -3.60
C PRO A 205 28.93 10.09 -2.38
N ALA A 206 28.15 11.17 -2.48
CA ALA A 206 27.87 12.09 -1.37
C ALA A 206 27.10 11.43 -0.22
N PHE A 207 26.05 10.63 -0.54
CA PHE A 207 25.28 9.93 0.50
C PHE A 207 26.09 8.81 1.14
N ARG A 208 26.88 8.05 0.33
CA ARG A 208 27.81 7.03 0.86
C ARG A 208 28.84 7.64 1.80
N LYS A 209 29.39 8.81 1.45
CA LYS A 209 30.35 9.55 2.28
C LYS A 209 29.70 10.01 3.58
N MET A 210 28.50 10.59 3.51
CA MET A 210 27.74 11.05 4.68
C MET A 210 27.41 9.89 5.64
N VAL A 211 26.95 8.76 5.11
CA VAL A 211 26.66 7.56 5.91
C VAL A 211 27.94 7.02 6.53
N PHE A 212 29.04 6.97 5.77
CA PHE A 212 30.32 6.50 6.26
C PHE A 212 30.89 7.41 7.36
N GLU A 213 30.80 8.73 7.20
CA GLU A 213 31.19 9.72 8.21
C GLU A 213 30.33 9.61 9.48
N MET A 214 29.01 9.43 9.34
CA MET A 214 28.08 9.25 10.46
C MET A 214 28.39 7.99 11.29
N PHE A 215 28.88 6.94 10.64
CA PHE A 215 29.29 5.70 11.32
C PHE A 215 30.74 5.75 11.85
N GLN A 216 31.58 6.68 11.37
CA GLN A 216 32.94 6.88 11.90
C GLN A 216 32.99 7.77 13.14
N GLU A 217 31.99 8.62 13.33
CA GLU A 217 31.93 9.55 14.47
C GLU A 217 31.38 8.91 15.76
N ASP A 218 31.03 7.63 15.76
CA ASP A 218 30.64 6.93 17.00
C ASP A 218 31.91 6.43 17.72
N PRO A 219 32.33 7.10 18.82
CA PRO A 219 33.54 6.74 19.55
C PRO A 219 33.45 5.35 20.21
N LYS A 220 32.28 4.72 20.24
CA LYS A 220 32.05 3.38 20.80
C LYS A 220 32.01 2.28 19.75
N ARG A 221 32.20 2.61 18.47
CA ARG A 221 32.12 1.63 17.39
C ARG A 221 33.08 0.46 17.57
N ASP A 222 34.34 0.79 17.91
CA ASP A 222 35.39 -0.23 18.09
C ASP A 222 35.11 -1.12 19.31
N GLU A 223 34.51 -0.57 20.37
CA GLU A 223 34.06 -1.34 21.53
C GLU A 223 32.92 -2.32 21.15
N TYR A 224 31.95 -1.87 20.33
CA TYR A 224 30.85 -2.76 19.88
C TYR A 224 31.35 -3.85 18.92
N ILE A 225 32.30 -3.53 18.04
CA ILE A 225 32.90 -4.53 17.14
C ILE A 225 33.68 -5.56 17.96
N ALA A 226 34.54 -5.12 18.88
CA ALA A 226 35.32 -6.01 19.75
C ALA A 226 34.40 -6.89 20.63
N ALA A 227 33.34 -6.34 21.17
CA ALA A 227 32.35 -7.10 21.96
C ALA A 227 31.58 -8.12 21.12
N ALA A 228 31.25 -7.80 19.87
CA ALA A 228 30.59 -8.72 18.95
C ALA A 228 31.50 -9.86 18.49
N GLU A 229 32.78 -9.56 18.24
CA GLU A 229 33.80 -10.56 17.89
C GLU A 229 34.11 -11.47 19.09
N ALA A 230 34.24 -10.94 20.29
CA ALA A 230 34.42 -11.72 21.51
C ALA A 230 33.22 -12.65 21.78
N LYS A 231 32.00 -12.18 21.51
CA LYS A 231 30.79 -13.00 21.68
C LYS A 231 30.74 -14.14 20.63
N ARG A 232 31.09 -13.88 19.38
CA ARG A 232 31.20 -14.92 18.34
C ARG A 232 32.26 -15.97 18.67
N ALA A 233 33.44 -15.54 19.10
CA ALA A 233 34.51 -16.44 19.51
C ALA A 233 34.11 -17.34 20.71
N ALA A 234 33.33 -16.77 21.64
CA ALA A 234 32.80 -17.51 22.78
C ALA A 234 31.71 -18.53 22.36
N GLU A 235 30.88 -18.18 21.40
CA GLU A 235 29.84 -19.05 20.84
C GLU A 235 30.47 -20.19 20.00
N GLU A 236 31.51 -19.90 19.22
CA GLU A 236 32.30 -20.91 18.47
C GLU A 236 33.05 -21.85 19.41
N ALA A 237 33.68 -21.34 20.46
CA ALA A 237 34.37 -22.15 21.47
C ALA A 237 33.39 -23.02 22.30
N ALA A 238 32.16 -22.62 22.48
CA ALA A 238 31.13 -23.41 23.15
C ALA A 238 30.48 -24.46 22.24
N ALA A 239 30.57 -24.33 20.92
CA ALA A 239 30.07 -25.30 19.94
C ALA A 239 31.03 -26.45 19.62
N GLU A 240 32.33 -26.29 19.90
CA GLU A 240 33.34 -27.35 19.64
C GLU A 240 33.31 -28.59 20.56
N PRO A 241 32.81 -28.59 21.83
CA PRO A 241 32.87 -29.81 22.66
C PRO A 241 31.81 -30.88 22.32
N GLU A 242 30.77 -30.58 21.54
CA GLU A 242 29.72 -31.58 21.25
C GLU A 242 30.05 -32.57 20.10
N MET A 243 31.07 -32.30 19.29
CA MET A 243 31.46 -33.18 18.19
C MET A 243 32.56 -34.22 18.54
N ALA A 244 33.15 -34.13 19.74
CA ALA A 244 34.21 -35.04 20.17
C ALA A 244 33.74 -36.25 20.99
N GLU A 245 32.43 -36.30 21.36
CA GLU A 245 31.90 -37.41 22.17
C GLU A 245 31.06 -38.44 21.39
N THR A 246 31.00 -38.32 20.05
CA THR A 246 30.27 -39.26 19.16
C THR A 246 31.13 -39.90 18.09
N ALA A 247 32.42 -40.15 18.37
CA ALA A 247 33.30 -40.95 17.51
C ALA A 247 33.78 -42.22 18.21
#